data_c9c07fa4fd35e7e0cfaea853b0172d90
#
_entry.id   c9c07fa4fd35e7e0cfaea853b0172d90
#
_cell.length_a   1.000
_cell.length_b   1.000
_cell.length_c   1.000
_cell.angle_alpha   90.00
_cell.angle_beta   90.00
_cell.angle_gamma   90.00
#
_symmetry.space_group_name_H-M   'P 1'
#
loop_
_entity.id
_entity.type
_entity.pdbx_description
1 polymer ?
#
loop_
_entity_poly.entity_id
_entity_poly.type
_entity_poly.pdbx_seq_one_letter_code
_entity_poly.pdbx_strand_id
1 'polypeptide(L)'
;MTEVRFVRRNRVDERFAAGAALVAAGLALFAPASPTGSPVADGIMLACAAAAVTWSSASAPWWAVATACGISATIALNRIVATIAFLGFLAGLHVGVVRRNDGVLRSVAGAVAVNTLLWSELEGFFGLSAIIGITTCAALLLLSIRRRPSRIRRVAWQTLGAVGGLGVIALVGAAIAGAGARGDLSSAASTARAAVSSLNAGDYDDAAALFDDSSRRFDAGARQLDSAIATPARLVPGLAQNLDAGRTLAAVAADATATVSGSTVVVRLEVGITEDALSRSCVAGDFEQTVSVPLEVGLDGREVVVAEP
;
A
#
# COMPACT_ATOMS: atom_id res chain seq x y z
N MET A 1 -51.94 13.35 -15.60
CA MET A 1 -50.76 13.95 -16.27
C MET A 1 -49.53 14.10 -15.39
N THR A 2 -49.62 14.11 -14.08
CA THR A 2 -48.51 14.23 -13.12
C THR A 2 -47.60 12.98 -13.07
N GLU A 3 -48.14 11.79 -13.15
CA GLU A 3 -47.40 10.52 -13.06
C GLU A 3 -46.40 10.30 -14.22
N VAL A 4 -46.79 10.66 -15.44
CA VAL A 4 -45.94 10.51 -16.64
C VAL A 4 -44.75 11.47 -16.61
N ARG A 5 -44.87 12.65 -15.99
CA ARG A 5 -43.79 13.60 -15.81
C ARG A 5 -42.77 13.11 -14.80
N PHE A 6 -43.21 12.45 -13.73
CA PHE A 6 -42.35 11.92 -12.68
C PHE A 6 -41.49 10.77 -13.21
N VAL A 7 -42.08 9.83 -13.96
CA VAL A 7 -41.34 8.70 -14.57
C VAL A 7 -40.32 9.17 -15.61
N ARG A 8 -40.66 10.20 -16.40
CA ARG A 8 -39.76 10.73 -17.43
C ARG A 8 -38.55 11.45 -16.83
N ARG A 9 -38.74 12.23 -15.75
CA ARG A 9 -37.70 12.94 -15.04
C ARG A 9 -36.69 11.94 -14.40
N ASN A 10 -37.20 10.87 -13.81
CA ASN A 10 -36.38 9.84 -13.19
C ASN A 10 -35.45 9.12 -14.20
N ARG A 11 -35.94 8.89 -15.44
CA ARG A 11 -35.13 8.27 -16.51
C ARG A 11 -34.02 9.17 -17.04
N VAL A 12 -34.24 10.46 -17.10
CA VAL A 12 -33.21 11.42 -17.53
C VAL A 12 -32.11 11.51 -16.48
N ASP A 13 -32.49 11.61 -15.21
CA ASP A 13 -31.54 11.65 -14.09
C ASP A 13 -30.67 10.38 -14.01
N GLU A 14 -31.25 9.19 -14.28
CA GLU A 14 -30.54 7.93 -14.32
C GLU A 14 -29.51 7.84 -15.47
N ARG A 15 -29.89 8.30 -16.66
CA ARG A 15 -28.98 8.32 -17.82
C ARG A 15 -27.82 9.29 -17.59
N PHE A 16 -28.11 10.45 -17.02
CA PHE A 16 -27.06 11.40 -16.68
C PHE A 16 -26.14 10.88 -15.60
N ALA A 17 -26.67 10.26 -14.54
CA ALA A 17 -25.89 9.64 -13.49
C ALA A 17 -24.99 8.51 -14.03
N ALA A 18 -25.48 7.73 -15.00
CA ALA A 18 -24.69 6.71 -15.68
C ALA A 18 -23.57 7.35 -16.52
N GLY A 19 -23.85 8.40 -17.26
CA GLY A 19 -22.83 9.15 -18.01
C GLY A 19 -21.75 9.75 -17.08
N ALA A 20 -22.17 10.39 -15.99
CA ALA A 20 -21.27 10.92 -14.97
C ALA A 20 -20.41 9.80 -14.32
N ALA A 21 -20.99 8.63 -14.10
CA ALA A 21 -20.28 7.47 -13.56
C ALA A 21 -19.20 6.96 -14.53
N LEU A 22 -19.47 6.93 -15.84
CA LEU A 22 -18.49 6.57 -16.85
C LEU A 22 -17.33 7.57 -16.92
N VAL A 23 -17.64 8.86 -16.86
CA VAL A 23 -16.61 9.91 -16.81
C VAL A 23 -15.78 9.80 -15.54
N ALA A 24 -16.40 9.60 -14.38
CA ALA A 24 -15.71 9.43 -13.12
C ALA A 24 -14.80 8.17 -13.13
N ALA A 25 -15.27 7.07 -13.71
CA ALA A 25 -14.47 5.86 -13.91
C ALA A 25 -13.27 6.11 -14.81
N GLY A 26 -13.47 6.82 -15.92
CA GLY A 26 -12.37 7.20 -16.83
C GLY A 26 -11.31 8.06 -16.15
N LEU A 27 -11.71 9.05 -15.35
CA LEU A 27 -10.80 9.87 -14.56
C LEU A 27 -10.05 9.06 -13.49
N ALA A 28 -10.72 8.10 -12.87
CA ALA A 28 -10.12 7.23 -11.85
C ALA A 28 -9.03 6.31 -12.40
N LEU A 29 -9.06 5.96 -13.69
CA LEU A 29 -7.99 5.16 -14.33
C LEU A 29 -6.63 5.88 -14.34
N PHE A 30 -6.64 7.21 -14.29
CA PHE A 30 -5.44 8.04 -14.26
C PHE A 30 -5.04 8.50 -12.85
N ALA A 31 -5.77 8.03 -11.82
CA ALA A 31 -5.46 8.39 -10.44
C ALA A 31 -4.13 7.72 -10.00
N PRO A 32 -3.27 8.43 -9.26
CA PRO A 32 -2.01 7.90 -8.77
C PRO A 32 -2.17 6.86 -7.66
N ALA A 33 -3.39 6.70 -7.13
CA ALA A 33 -3.68 5.74 -6.07
C ALA A 33 -3.38 4.30 -6.51
N SER A 34 -2.55 3.61 -5.73
CA SER A 34 -2.12 2.23 -5.98
C SER A 34 -2.46 1.33 -4.79
N PRO A 35 -3.75 0.96 -4.61
CA PRO A 35 -4.20 0.21 -3.45
C PRO A 35 -3.69 -1.22 -3.37
N THR A 36 -3.32 -1.86 -4.50
CA THR A 36 -2.83 -3.24 -4.53
C THR A 36 -1.40 -3.37 -5.07
N GLY A 37 -0.85 -2.32 -5.66
CA GLY A 37 0.46 -2.34 -6.32
C GLY A 37 0.43 -2.95 -7.73
N SER A 38 -0.73 -3.44 -8.21
CA SER A 38 -0.90 -3.95 -9.58
C SER A 38 -1.64 -2.91 -10.43
N PRO A 39 -1.01 -2.27 -11.43
CA PRO A 39 -1.62 -1.16 -12.16
C PRO A 39 -2.92 -1.53 -12.86
N VAL A 40 -3.05 -2.78 -13.34
CA VAL A 40 -4.26 -3.27 -14.00
C VAL A 40 -5.40 -3.51 -12.99
N ALA A 41 -5.08 -4.19 -11.89
CA ALA A 41 -6.07 -4.46 -10.85
C ALA A 41 -6.53 -3.15 -10.18
N ASP A 42 -5.60 -2.25 -9.91
CA ASP A 42 -5.86 -0.94 -9.33
C ASP A 42 -6.76 -0.10 -10.23
N GLY A 43 -6.42 0.01 -11.52
CA GLY A 43 -7.23 0.74 -12.49
C GLY A 43 -8.67 0.24 -12.55
N ILE A 44 -8.87 -1.08 -12.66
CA ILE A 44 -10.22 -1.68 -12.71
C ILE A 44 -10.97 -1.40 -11.41
N MET A 45 -10.33 -1.59 -10.26
CA MET A 45 -10.95 -1.42 -8.94
C MET A 45 -11.34 0.03 -8.68
N LEU A 46 -10.44 0.98 -8.97
CA LEU A 46 -10.68 2.41 -8.82
C LEU A 46 -11.80 2.90 -9.76
N ALA A 47 -11.78 2.47 -11.02
CA ALA A 47 -12.83 2.79 -11.98
C ALA A 47 -14.19 2.24 -11.54
N CYS A 48 -14.27 0.99 -11.09
CA CYS A 48 -15.49 0.41 -10.56
C CYS A 48 -15.99 1.13 -9.31
N ALA A 49 -15.10 1.48 -8.38
CA ALA A 49 -15.44 2.22 -7.17
C ALA A 49 -15.95 3.63 -7.51
N ALA A 50 -15.27 4.37 -8.39
CA ALA A 50 -15.67 5.69 -8.83
C ALA A 50 -17.04 5.67 -9.53
N ALA A 51 -17.25 4.69 -10.42
CA ALA A 51 -18.54 4.51 -11.09
C ALA A 51 -19.66 4.22 -10.08
N ALA A 52 -19.45 3.27 -9.17
CA ALA A 52 -20.44 2.87 -8.18
C ALA A 52 -20.83 4.02 -7.24
N VAL A 53 -19.83 4.75 -6.72
CA VAL A 53 -20.06 5.90 -5.83
C VAL A 53 -20.80 7.02 -6.57
N THR A 54 -20.33 7.38 -7.77
CA THR A 54 -20.97 8.43 -8.59
C THR A 54 -22.41 8.11 -8.92
N TRP A 55 -22.69 6.91 -9.43
CA TRP A 55 -24.04 6.47 -9.76
C TRP A 55 -24.94 6.38 -8.53
N SER A 56 -24.42 5.91 -7.41
CA SER A 56 -25.18 5.79 -6.17
C SER A 56 -25.47 7.16 -5.55
N SER A 57 -24.58 8.13 -5.69
CA SER A 57 -24.72 9.49 -5.14
C SER A 57 -25.97 10.21 -5.66
N ALA A 58 -26.45 9.89 -6.88
CA ALA A 58 -27.71 10.43 -7.41
C ALA A 58 -28.91 10.16 -6.49
N SER A 59 -28.92 9.04 -5.75
CA SER A 59 -29.97 8.64 -4.82
C SER A 59 -29.62 8.85 -3.35
N ALA A 60 -28.38 9.18 -3.04
CA ALA A 60 -27.93 9.44 -1.67
C ALA A 60 -28.56 10.71 -1.08
N PRO A 61 -28.68 10.84 0.25
CA PRO A 61 -29.08 12.07 0.86
C PRO A 61 -28.06 13.17 0.56
N TRP A 62 -28.53 14.39 0.31
CA TRP A 62 -27.66 15.53 -0.06
C TRP A 62 -26.58 15.79 0.99
N TRP A 63 -26.90 15.68 2.27
CA TRP A 63 -25.96 15.89 3.36
C TRP A 63 -24.80 14.87 3.34
N ALA A 64 -25.07 13.61 2.97
CA ALA A 64 -24.04 12.60 2.88
C ALA A 64 -23.06 12.87 1.72
N VAL A 65 -23.56 13.38 0.59
CA VAL A 65 -22.71 13.80 -0.54
C VAL A 65 -21.89 15.03 -0.16
N ALA A 66 -22.52 16.02 0.51
CA ALA A 66 -21.82 17.20 0.98
C ALA A 66 -20.72 16.85 2.01
N THR A 67 -21.02 16.00 3.00
CA THR A 67 -19.99 15.54 3.95
C THR A 67 -18.86 14.78 3.28
N ALA A 68 -19.14 13.95 2.28
CA ALA A 68 -18.10 13.27 1.51
C ALA A 68 -17.17 14.26 0.78
N CYS A 69 -17.74 15.28 0.14
CA CYS A 69 -16.93 16.35 -0.48
C CYS A 69 -16.12 17.15 0.55
N GLY A 70 -16.71 17.42 1.73
CA GLY A 70 -16.02 18.09 2.82
C GLY A 70 -14.82 17.28 3.33
N ILE A 71 -15.01 15.98 3.58
CA ILE A 71 -13.93 15.06 3.97
C ILE A 71 -12.86 15.02 2.87
N SER A 72 -13.24 14.91 1.61
CA SER A 72 -12.31 14.91 0.48
C SER A 72 -11.48 16.20 0.42
N ALA A 73 -12.11 17.36 0.67
CA ALA A 73 -11.44 18.65 0.68
C ALA A 73 -10.42 18.78 1.81
N THR A 74 -10.69 18.20 2.99
CA THR A 74 -9.78 18.28 4.15
C THR A 74 -8.60 17.33 4.03
N ILE A 75 -8.75 16.23 3.30
CA ILE A 75 -7.70 15.22 3.12
C ILE A 75 -6.78 15.56 1.95
N ALA A 76 -7.29 16.31 0.94
CA ALA A 76 -6.53 16.62 -0.25
C ALA A 76 -5.32 17.53 0.07
N LEU A 77 -4.10 16.98 -0.11
CA LEU A 77 -2.84 17.72 0.07
C LEU A 77 -2.60 18.72 -1.07
N ASN A 78 -3.05 18.39 -2.27
CA ASN A 78 -2.92 19.28 -3.43
C ASN A 78 -3.99 20.39 -3.37
N ARG A 79 -3.54 21.65 -3.39
CA ARG A 79 -4.42 22.84 -3.30
C ARG A 79 -5.49 22.89 -4.39
N ILE A 80 -5.17 22.47 -5.62
CA ILE A 80 -6.13 22.47 -6.73
C ILE A 80 -7.21 21.44 -6.46
N VAL A 81 -6.83 20.23 -6.08
CA VAL A 81 -7.73 19.12 -5.76
C VAL A 81 -8.62 19.48 -4.56
N ALA A 82 -8.05 20.08 -3.52
CA ALA A 82 -8.78 20.57 -2.35
C ALA A 82 -9.80 21.66 -2.72
N THR A 83 -9.42 22.59 -3.61
CA THR A 83 -10.33 23.65 -4.08
C THR A 83 -11.52 23.07 -4.86
N ILE A 84 -11.27 22.10 -5.75
CA ILE A 84 -12.34 21.43 -6.51
C ILE A 84 -13.30 20.70 -5.56
N ALA A 85 -12.77 19.97 -4.55
CA ALA A 85 -13.59 19.29 -3.56
C ALA A 85 -14.39 20.28 -2.70
N PHE A 86 -13.80 21.39 -2.32
CA PHE A 86 -14.48 22.45 -1.56
C PHE A 86 -15.60 23.10 -2.36
N LEU A 87 -15.38 23.37 -3.66
CA LEU A 87 -16.45 23.82 -4.55
C LEU A 87 -17.57 22.79 -4.68
N GLY A 88 -17.23 21.50 -4.76
CA GLY A 88 -18.19 20.39 -4.72
C GLY A 88 -18.98 20.35 -3.40
N PHE A 89 -18.33 20.62 -2.27
CA PHE A 89 -18.99 20.75 -0.97
C PHE A 89 -19.99 21.92 -0.94
N LEU A 90 -19.58 23.09 -1.39
CA LEU A 90 -20.47 24.26 -1.49
C LEU A 90 -21.64 24.01 -2.43
N ALA A 91 -21.40 23.40 -3.58
CA ALA A 91 -22.45 22.99 -4.51
C ALA A 91 -23.41 21.98 -3.85
N GLY A 92 -22.91 21.00 -3.11
CA GLY A 92 -23.70 20.04 -2.36
C GLY A 92 -24.59 20.70 -1.30
N LEU A 93 -24.07 21.66 -0.57
CA LEU A 93 -24.84 22.47 0.39
C LEU A 93 -25.91 23.30 -0.30
N HIS A 94 -25.56 23.98 -1.39
CA HIS A 94 -26.53 24.76 -2.17
C HIS A 94 -27.69 23.88 -2.68
N VAL A 95 -27.39 22.71 -3.21
CA VAL A 95 -28.38 21.72 -3.64
C VAL A 95 -29.29 21.31 -2.47
N GLY A 96 -28.70 21.06 -1.31
CA GLY A 96 -29.44 20.68 -0.10
C GLY A 96 -30.48 21.75 0.32
N VAL A 97 -30.12 23.00 0.20
CA VAL A 97 -30.98 24.14 0.60
C VAL A 97 -32.02 24.48 -0.47
N VAL A 98 -31.59 24.53 -1.76
CA VAL A 98 -32.44 25.12 -2.85
C VAL A 98 -33.11 24.03 -3.69
N ARG A 99 -32.44 22.91 -3.97
CA ARG A 99 -32.90 21.89 -4.92
C ARG A 99 -32.77 20.46 -4.35
N ARG A 100 -33.47 20.20 -3.24
CA ARG A 100 -33.38 18.90 -2.49
C ARG A 100 -33.54 17.64 -3.32
N ASN A 101 -34.08 17.66 -4.51
CA ASN A 101 -34.40 16.50 -5.35
C ASN A 101 -33.61 16.44 -6.66
N ASP A 102 -32.51 17.18 -6.82
CA ASP A 102 -31.72 17.16 -8.04
C ASP A 102 -30.68 16.02 -8.01
N GLY A 103 -31.00 14.89 -8.66
CA GLY A 103 -30.13 13.70 -8.74
C GLY A 103 -28.87 13.96 -9.55
N VAL A 104 -28.95 14.84 -10.56
CA VAL A 104 -27.83 15.19 -11.46
C VAL A 104 -26.70 15.86 -10.67
N LEU A 105 -27.03 16.92 -9.92
CA LEU A 105 -26.03 17.65 -9.13
C LEU A 105 -25.42 16.78 -8.04
N ARG A 106 -26.20 15.87 -7.44
CA ARG A 106 -25.67 14.89 -6.46
C ARG A 106 -24.71 13.91 -7.09
N SER A 107 -24.97 13.43 -8.30
CA SER A 107 -24.04 12.53 -8.98
C SER A 107 -22.74 13.23 -9.35
N VAL A 108 -22.79 14.49 -9.81
CA VAL A 108 -21.59 15.29 -10.09
C VAL A 108 -20.78 15.54 -8.81
N ALA A 109 -21.43 15.94 -7.72
CA ALA A 109 -20.74 16.12 -6.44
C ALA A 109 -20.12 14.82 -5.93
N GLY A 110 -20.80 13.67 -6.09
CA GLY A 110 -20.26 12.36 -5.77
C GLY A 110 -19.06 11.98 -6.64
N ALA A 111 -19.09 12.30 -7.94
CA ALA A 111 -17.95 12.13 -8.83
C ALA A 111 -16.74 12.98 -8.40
N VAL A 112 -16.97 14.22 -8.04
CA VAL A 112 -15.93 15.11 -7.50
C VAL A 112 -15.36 14.54 -6.22
N ALA A 113 -16.18 14.13 -5.26
CA ALA A 113 -15.73 13.59 -3.98
C ALA A 113 -14.86 12.37 -4.16
N VAL A 114 -15.30 11.37 -4.94
CA VAL A 114 -14.55 10.13 -5.12
C VAL A 114 -13.24 10.36 -5.89
N ASN A 115 -13.27 11.13 -6.99
CA ASN A 115 -12.06 11.40 -7.74
C ASN A 115 -11.06 12.22 -6.91
N THR A 116 -11.52 13.21 -6.12
CA THR A 116 -10.63 13.93 -5.22
C THR A 116 -9.94 13.00 -4.22
N LEU A 117 -10.68 12.05 -3.63
CA LEU A 117 -10.08 11.05 -2.73
C LEU A 117 -9.04 10.18 -3.46
N LEU A 118 -9.32 9.78 -4.68
CA LEU A 118 -8.40 8.93 -5.46
C LEU A 118 -7.16 9.68 -5.98
N TRP A 119 -7.29 10.99 -6.21
CA TRP A 119 -6.19 11.85 -6.66
C TRP A 119 -5.41 12.48 -5.50
N SER A 120 -5.82 12.25 -4.26
CA SER A 120 -5.07 12.69 -3.08
C SER A 120 -3.90 11.74 -2.87
N GLU A 121 -2.68 12.22 -2.99
CA GLU A 121 -1.47 11.49 -2.61
C GLU A 121 -1.43 11.39 -1.08
N LEU A 122 -1.75 10.21 -0.57
CA LEU A 122 -1.98 9.97 0.85
C LEU A 122 -0.82 9.19 1.49
N GLU A 123 0.38 9.31 0.96
CA GLU A 123 1.57 8.55 1.38
C GLU A 123 1.99 8.81 2.84
N GLY A 124 1.55 9.91 3.46
CA GLY A 124 1.98 10.31 4.80
C GLY A 124 1.23 9.67 5.98
N PHE A 125 0.11 8.98 5.79
CA PHE A 125 -0.80 8.60 6.88
C PHE A 125 -1.00 7.09 7.09
N PHE A 126 -0.01 6.23 6.88
CA PHE A 126 -0.08 4.78 7.22
C PHE A 126 -1.43 4.09 6.92
N GLY A 127 -2.06 4.41 5.80
CA GLY A 127 -3.35 3.85 5.39
C GLY A 127 -4.59 4.47 6.07
N LEU A 128 -4.47 5.43 6.99
CA LEU A 128 -5.62 6.11 7.60
C LEU A 128 -6.51 6.79 6.56
N SER A 129 -5.91 7.37 5.56
CA SER A 129 -6.59 7.99 4.44
C SER A 129 -7.36 7.00 3.58
N ALA A 130 -6.77 5.83 3.33
CA ALA A 130 -7.46 4.75 2.65
C ALA A 130 -8.67 4.28 3.47
N ILE A 131 -8.54 4.16 4.79
CA ILE A 131 -9.65 3.81 5.69
C ILE A 131 -10.74 4.88 5.63
N ILE A 132 -10.39 6.17 5.68
CA ILE A 132 -11.35 7.27 5.59
C ILE A 132 -12.03 7.28 4.20
N GLY A 133 -11.26 7.09 3.12
CA GLY A 133 -11.81 7.00 1.77
C GLY A 133 -12.78 5.83 1.61
N ILE A 134 -12.39 4.64 2.05
CA ILE A 134 -13.22 3.43 1.98
C ILE A 134 -14.49 3.58 2.83
N THR A 135 -14.36 4.09 4.06
CA THR A 135 -15.53 4.29 4.95
C THR A 135 -16.48 5.34 4.41
N THR A 136 -15.97 6.41 3.82
CA THR A 136 -16.79 7.46 3.18
C THR A 136 -17.53 6.90 1.96
N CYS A 137 -16.85 6.16 1.08
CA CYS A 137 -17.46 5.51 -0.07
C CYS A 137 -18.50 4.45 0.35
N ALA A 138 -18.18 3.62 1.34
CA ALA A 138 -19.08 2.61 1.87
C ALA A 138 -20.34 3.26 2.50
N ALA A 139 -20.18 4.35 3.26
CA ALA A 139 -21.29 5.07 3.85
C ALA A 139 -22.23 5.66 2.76
N LEU A 140 -21.67 6.27 1.70
CA LEU A 140 -22.44 6.76 0.57
C LEU A 140 -23.21 5.63 -0.11
N LEU A 141 -22.55 4.51 -0.40
CA LEU A 141 -23.18 3.34 -1.00
C LEU A 141 -24.32 2.78 -0.14
N LEU A 142 -24.07 2.58 1.16
CA LEU A 142 -25.07 2.05 2.09
C LEU A 142 -26.28 2.97 2.24
N LEU A 143 -26.07 4.28 2.36
CA LEU A 143 -27.16 5.26 2.46
C LEU A 143 -27.96 5.37 1.16
N SER A 144 -27.31 5.20 0.01
CA SER A 144 -27.99 5.19 -1.30
C SER A 144 -28.82 3.91 -1.51
N ILE A 145 -28.26 2.74 -1.18
CA ILE A 145 -28.92 1.45 -1.33
C ILE A 145 -30.21 1.39 -0.51
N ARG A 146 -30.23 1.96 0.70
CA ARG A 146 -31.43 2.01 1.55
C ARG A 146 -32.60 2.74 0.89
N ARG A 147 -32.35 3.65 -0.05
CA ARG A 147 -33.35 4.45 -0.74
C ARG A 147 -33.79 3.87 -2.11
N ARG A 148 -33.16 2.79 -2.55
CA ARG A 148 -33.46 2.13 -3.82
C ARG A 148 -34.61 1.11 -3.68
N PRO A 149 -35.33 0.81 -4.79
CA PRO A 149 -36.37 -0.22 -4.84
C PRO A 149 -35.84 -1.56 -4.35
N SER A 150 -36.74 -2.38 -3.82
CA SER A 150 -36.42 -3.68 -3.18
C SER A 150 -35.61 -4.63 -4.08
N ARG A 151 -35.85 -4.63 -5.39
CA ARG A 151 -35.10 -5.45 -6.36
C ARG A 151 -33.61 -5.03 -6.43
N ILE A 152 -33.35 -3.74 -6.63
CA ILE A 152 -31.98 -3.20 -6.69
C ILE A 152 -31.28 -3.37 -5.34
N ARG A 153 -32.02 -3.14 -4.25
CA ARG A 153 -31.50 -3.31 -2.89
C ARG A 153 -31.06 -4.74 -2.62
N ARG A 154 -31.83 -5.74 -3.07
CA ARG A 154 -31.46 -7.17 -2.91
C ARG A 154 -30.16 -7.50 -3.66
N VAL A 155 -30.05 -7.09 -4.93
CA VAL A 155 -28.84 -7.31 -5.74
C VAL A 155 -27.64 -6.60 -5.10
N ALA A 156 -27.81 -5.36 -4.67
CA ALA A 156 -26.74 -4.59 -4.04
C ALA A 156 -26.26 -5.24 -2.72
N TRP A 157 -27.17 -5.80 -1.91
CA TRP A 157 -26.79 -6.54 -0.70
C TRP A 157 -26.09 -7.86 -1.02
N GLN A 158 -26.51 -8.56 -2.08
CA GLN A 158 -25.83 -9.78 -2.53
C GLN A 158 -24.42 -9.50 -3.03
N THR A 159 -24.22 -8.45 -3.85
CA THR A 159 -22.89 -8.04 -4.29
C THR A 159 -22.02 -7.58 -3.13
N LEU A 160 -22.56 -6.79 -2.21
CA LEU A 160 -21.82 -6.34 -1.03
C LEU A 160 -21.43 -7.51 -0.13
N GLY A 161 -22.35 -8.49 0.05
CA GLY A 161 -22.10 -9.72 0.77
C GLY A 161 -21.01 -10.58 0.11
N ALA A 162 -21.03 -10.70 -1.21
CA ALA A 162 -20.01 -11.44 -1.96
C ALA A 162 -18.63 -10.76 -1.85
N VAL A 163 -18.55 -9.44 -2.04
CA VAL A 163 -17.30 -8.68 -1.88
C VAL A 163 -16.80 -8.73 -0.44
N GLY A 164 -17.70 -8.58 0.54
CA GLY A 164 -17.36 -8.71 1.95
C GLY A 164 -16.85 -10.10 2.31
N GLY A 165 -17.49 -11.15 1.78
CA GLY A 165 -17.08 -12.55 1.95
C GLY A 165 -15.67 -12.80 1.37
N LEU A 166 -15.40 -12.30 0.17
CA LEU A 166 -14.05 -12.35 -0.42
C LEU A 166 -13.03 -11.60 0.45
N GLY A 167 -13.41 -10.45 1.00
CA GLY A 167 -12.56 -9.69 1.93
C GLY A 167 -12.22 -10.48 3.19
N VAL A 168 -13.19 -11.20 3.77
CA VAL A 168 -12.95 -12.08 4.94
C VAL A 168 -12.02 -13.23 4.59
N ILE A 169 -12.22 -13.88 3.44
CA ILE A 169 -11.34 -14.97 2.95
C ILE A 169 -9.91 -14.43 2.77
N ALA A 170 -9.78 -13.25 2.18
CA ALA A 170 -8.50 -12.59 1.99
C ALA A 170 -7.80 -12.28 3.33
N LEU A 171 -8.55 -11.77 4.31
CA LEU A 171 -8.02 -11.46 5.64
C LEU A 171 -7.55 -12.72 6.37
N VAL A 172 -8.33 -13.80 6.30
CA VAL A 172 -7.96 -15.10 6.88
C VAL A 172 -6.72 -15.67 6.19
N GLY A 173 -6.64 -15.60 4.86
CA GLY A 173 -5.48 -16.02 4.09
C GLY A 173 -4.21 -15.23 4.47
N ALA A 174 -4.33 -13.90 4.60
CA ALA A 174 -3.23 -13.06 5.06
C ALA A 174 -2.79 -13.37 6.49
N ALA A 175 -3.74 -13.63 7.38
CA ALA A 175 -3.46 -13.99 8.77
C ALA A 175 -2.72 -15.33 8.87
N ILE A 176 -3.12 -16.32 8.09
CA ILE A 176 -2.46 -17.65 8.03
C ILE A 176 -1.03 -17.50 7.49
N ALA A 177 -0.85 -16.78 6.37
CA ALA A 177 0.45 -16.54 5.78
C ALA A 177 1.38 -15.75 6.73
N GLY A 178 0.85 -14.71 7.37
CA GLY A 178 1.60 -13.91 8.35
C GLY A 178 1.96 -14.69 9.61
N ALA A 179 1.06 -15.53 10.12
CA ALA A 179 1.34 -16.38 11.27
C ALA A 179 2.43 -17.42 10.96
N GLY A 180 2.41 -18.01 9.76
CA GLY A 180 3.45 -18.91 9.29
C GLY A 180 4.80 -18.21 9.17
N ALA A 181 4.84 -17.07 8.48
CA ALA A 181 6.06 -16.31 8.28
C ALA A 181 6.66 -15.76 9.58
N ARG A 182 5.83 -15.49 10.60
CA ARG A 182 6.28 -14.91 11.87
C ARG A 182 7.35 -15.77 12.57
N GLY A 183 7.18 -17.11 12.54
CA GLY A 183 8.13 -18.06 13.12
C GLY A 183 9.51 -17.94 12.48
N ASP A 184 9.55 -17.99 11.16
CA ASP A 184 10.79 -17.89 10.38
C ASP A 184 11.44 -16.52 10.53
N LEU A 185 10.68 -15.43 10.42
CA LEU A 185 11.18 -14.06 10.55
C LEU A 185 11.71 -13.77 11.96
N SER A 186 11.03 -14.24 13.01
CA SER A 186 11.52 -14.07 14.39
C SER A 186 12.78 -14.86 14.68
N SER A 187 12.85 -16.09 14.16
CA SER A 187 14.05 -16.93 14.24
C SER A 187 15.20 -16.31 13.45
N ALA A 188 14.96 -15.85 12.24
CA ALA A 188 15.94 -15.15 11.43
C ALA A 188 16.53 -13.94 12.17
N ALA A 189 15.67 -13.09 12.75
CA ALA A 189 16.12 -11.92 13.52
C ALA A 189 16.93 -12.29 14.77
N SER A 190 16.58 -13.39 15.46
CA SER A 190 17.36 -13.86 16.61
C SER A 190 18.72 -14.44 16.19
N THR A 191 18.77 -15.20 15.10
CA THR A 191 20.01 -15.75 14.52
C THR A 191 20.91 -14.63 14.02
N ALA A 192 20.37 -13.59 13.37
CA ALA A 192 21.16 -12.42 12.96
C ALA A 192 21.78 -11.69 14.16
N ARG A 193 21.06 -11.55 15.27
CA ARG A 193 21.62 -10.95 16.50
C ARG A 193 22.71 -11.81 17.10
N ALA A 194 22.57 -13.13 17.09
CA ALA A 194 23.60 -14.05 17.53
C ALA A 194 24.85 -13.93 16.65
N ALA A 195 24.67 -13.83 15.33
CA ALA A 195 25.75 -13.60 14.38
C ALA A 195 26.55 -12.33 14.69
N VAL A 196 25.86 -11.21 14.97
CA VAL A 196 26.52 -9.97 15.41
C VAL A 196 27.28 -10.15 16.71
N SER A 197 26.76 -10.97 17.65
CA SER A 197 27.44 -11.25 18.91
C SER A 197 28.74 -12.08 18.69
N SER A 198 28.69 -13.11 17.84
CA SER A 198 29.88 -13.92 17.46
C SER A 198 30.90 -13.05 16.73
N LEU A 199 30.45 -12.14 15.84
CA LEU A 199 31.32 -11.17 15.16
C LEU A 199 32.07 -10.29 16.17
N ASN A 200 31.37 -9.76 17.18
CA ASN A 200 31.97 -8.93 18.23
C ASN A 200 32.92 -9.72 19.15
N ALA A 201 32.73 -11.03 19.26
CA ALA A 201 33.62 -11.92 19.99
C ALA A 201 34.86 -12.35 19.17
N GLY A 202 34.93 -11.99 17.90
CA GLY A 202 36.00 -12.36 16.99
C GLY A 202 35.88 -13.77 16.38
N ASP A 203 34.70 -14.40 16.55
CA ASP A 203 34.42 -15.71 15.95
C ASP A 203 33.75 -15.52 14.57
N TYR A 204 34.58 -15.28 13.57
CA TYR A 204 34.14 -14.94 12.22
C TYR A 204 33.49 -16.12 11.48
N ASP A 205 33.91 -17.35 11.74
CA ASP A 205 33.32 -18.55 11.11
C ASP A 205 31.91 -18.80 11.60
N ASP A 206 31.72 -18.73 12.91
CA ASP A 206 30.39 -18.88 13.51
C ASP A 206 29.46 -17.73 13.10
N ALA A 207 29.98 -16.50 13.07
CA ALA A 207 29.23 -15.35 12.60
C ALA A 207 28.76 -15.52 11.14
N ALA A 208 29.65 -15.95 10.24
CA ALA A 208 29.32 -16.17 8.84
C ALA A 208 28.24 -17.26 8.66
N ALA A 209 28.38 -18.39 9.39
CA ALA A 209 27.41 -19.48 9.37
C ALA A 209 26.01 -19.03 9.89
N LEU A 210 26.00 -18.22 10.96
CA LEU A 210 24.77 -17.69 11.53
C LEU A 210 24.09 -16.65 10.59
N PHE A 211 24.86 -15.80 9.91
CA PHE A 211 24.31 -14.88 8.92
C PHE A 211 23.70 -15.62 7.73
N ASP A 212 24.34 -16.69 7.25
CA ASP A 212 23.81 -17.52 6.17
C ASP A 212 22.53 -18.25 6.59
N ASP A 213 22.45 -18.79 7.82
CA ASP A 213 21.21 -19.37 8.35
C ASP A 213 20.09 -18.33 8.49
N SER A 214 20.43 -17.12 8.97
CA SER A 214 19.50 -16.01 9.06
C SER A 214 18.95 -15.60 7.70
N SER A 215 19.82 -15.48 6.68
CA SER A 215 19.40 -15.16 5.29
C SER A 215 18.41 -16.19 4.76
N ARG A 216 18.69 -17.47 4.90
CA ARG A 216 17.78 -18.55 4.48
C ARG A 216 16.41 -18.48 5.16
N ARG A 217 16.38 -18.15 6.45
CA ARG A 217 15.12 -17.98 7.20
C ARG A 217 14.32 -16.76 6.79
N PHE A 218 14.99 -15.63 6.55
CA PHE A 218 14.31 -14.45 5.99
C PHE A 218 13.70 -14.74 4.62
N ASP A 219 14.42 -15.44 3.76
CA ASP A 219 13.95 -15.84 2.44
C ASP A 219 12.78 -16.85 2.53
N ALA A 220 12.80 -17.78 3.49
CA ALA A 220 11.68 -18.67 3.76
C ALA A 220 10.44 -17.88 4.22
N GLY A 221 10.60 -16.93 5.12
CA GLY A 221 9.52 -16.02 5.54
C GLY A 221 8.95 -15.20 4.39
N ALA A 222 9.81 -14.65 3.52
CA ALA A 222 9.38 -13.93 2.32
C ALA A 222 8.56 -14.81 1.37
N ARG A 223 9.00 -16.06 1.10
CA ARG A 223 8.26 -17.03 0.29
C ARG A 223 6.91 -17.40 0.90
N GLN A 224 6.82 -17.48 2.23
CA GLN A 224 5.57 -17.77 2.92
C GLN A 224 4.55 -16.65 2.74
N LEU A 225 4.98 -15.39 2.81
CA LEU A 225 4.15 -14.21 2.50
C LEU A 225 3.76 -14.17 1.01
N ASP A 226 4.52 -14.81 0.13
CA ASP A 226 4.25 -14.93 -1.30
C ASP A 226 3.38 -16.14 -1.68
N SER A 227 2.94 -16.92 -0.71
CA SER A 227 2.20 -18.16 -0.91
C SER A 227 0.85 -17.94 -1.60
N ALA A 228 0.33 -19.00 -2.28
CA ALA A 228 -0.97 -18.98 -2.95
C ALA A 228 -2.13 -18.64 -1.99
N ILE A 229 -1.99 -18.96 -0.70
CA ILE A 229 -2.99 -18.65 0.34
C ILE A 229 -3.10 -17.13 0.56
N ALA A 230 -2.02 -16.37 0.37
CA ALA A 230 -2.00 -14.92 0.46
C ALA A 230 -2.52 -14.21 -0.80
N THR A 231 -2.70 -14.94 -1.94
CA THR A 231 -3.11 -14.35 -3.22
C THR A 231 -4.43 -13.55 -3.14
N PRO A 232 -5.49 -14.00 -2.46
CA PRO A 232 -6.72 -13.20 -2.32
C PRO A 232 -6.48 -11.88 -1.56
N ALA A 233 -5.54 -11.84 -0.63
CA ALA A 233 -5.22 -10.64 0.14
C ALA A 233 -4.54 -9.55 -0.69
N ARG A 234 -3.88 -9.92 -1.78
CA ARG A 234 -3.29 -8.97 -2.75
C ARG A 234 -4.33 -8.16 -3.53
N LEU A 235 -5.58 -8.62 -3.54
CA LEU A 235 -6.70 -7.90 -4.16
C LEU A 235 -7.43 -6.97 -3.16
N VAL A 236 -7.07 -7.01 -1.88
CA VAL A 236 -7.71 -6.18 -0.84
C VAL A 236 -6.81 -4.99 -0.52
N PRO A 237 -7.28 -3.75 -0.74
CA PRO A 237 -6.55 -2.54 -0.39
C PRO A 237 -6.08 -2.56 1.07
N GLY A 238 -4.87 -2.11 1.32
CA GLY A 238 -4.26 -2.13 2.64
C GLY A 238 -3.63 -3.49 3.02
N LEU A 239 -4.29 -4.64 2.79
CA LEU A 239 -3.66 -5.94 2.99
C LEU A 239 -2.56 -6.20 1.96
N ALA A 240 -2.81 -5.87 0.69
CA ALA A 240 -1.84 -5.99 -0.39
C ALA A 240 -0.56 -5.21 -0.07
N GLN A 241 -0.69 -3.95 0.30
CA GLN A 241 0.45 -3.08 0.63
C GLN A 241 1.24 -3.59 1.84
N ASN A 242 0.56 -4.04 2.91
CA ASN A 242 1.22 -4.57 4.09
C ASN A 242 1.95 -5.90 3.81
N LEU A 243 1.36 -6.78 3.00
CA LEU A 243 2.00 -8.02 2.59
C LEU A 243 3.22 -7.76 1.70
N ASP A 244 3.11 -6.82 0.76
CA ASP A 244 4.22 -6.47 -0.11
C ASP A 244 5.36 -5.79 0.65
N ALA A 245 5.05 -4.88 1.57
CA ALA A 245 6.03 -4.28 2.47
C ALA A 245 6.73 -5.34 3.34
N GLY A 246 5.97 -6.27 3.94
CA GLY A 246 6.52 -7.36 4.73
C GLY A 246 7.44 -8.27 3.91
N ARG A 247 7.03 -8.63 2.69
CA ARG A 247 7.84 -9.41 1.75
C ARG A 247 9.12 -8.69 1.35
N THR A 248 9.01 -7.42 0.99
CA THR A 248 10.15 -6.60 0.58
C THR A 248 11.15 -6.45 1.73
N LEU A 249 10.68 -6.16 2.95
CA LEU A 249 11.54 -6.08 4.12
C LEU A 249 12.26 -7.42 4.41
N ALA A 250 11.56 -8.53 4.30
CA ALA A 250 12.15 -9.85 4.49
C ALA A 250 13.20 -10.17 3.41
N ALA A 251 12.92 -9.84 2.14
CA ALA A 251 13.87 -10.03 1.04
C ALA A 251 15.12 -9.15 1.20
N VAL A 252 14.96 -7.88 1.55
CA VAL A 252 16.07 -6.95 1.81
C VAL A 252 16.90 -7.44 3.02
N ALA A 253 16.26 -7.94 4.07
CA ALA A 253 16.97 -8.50 5.22
C ALA A 253 17.74 -9.78 4.86
N ALA A 254 17.19 -10.65 4.00
CA ALA A 254 17.86 -11.82 3.47
C ALA A 254 19.11 -11.45 2.68
N ASP A 255 18.98 -10.48 1.77
CA ASP A 255 20.08 -10.01 0.93
C ASP A 255 21.17 -9.34 1.77
N ALA A 256 20.81 -8.49 2.73
CA ALA A 256 21.75 -7.85 3.64
C ALA A 256 22.55 -8.87 4.47
N THR A 257 21.86 -9.88 5.04
CA THR A 257 22.54 -10.91 5.84
C THR A 257 23.43 -11.82 4.99
N ALA A 258 23.02 -12.13 3.74
CA ALA A 258 23.85 -12.87 2.79
C ALA A 258 25.11 -12.09 2.39
N THR A 259 24.97 -10.79 2.15
CA THR A 259 26.11 -9.91 1.81
C THR A 259 27.12 -9.83 2.96
N VAL A 260 26.64 -9.68 4.21
CA VAL A 260 27.51 -9.66 5.38
C VAL A 260 28.23 -11.00 5.57
N SER A 261 27.55 -12.13 5.39
CA SER A 261 28.16 -13.46 5.43
C SER A 261 29.31 -13.57 4.43
N GLY A 262 29.12 -13.17 3.17
CA GLY A 262 30.14 -13.15 2.14
C GLY A 262 31.32 -12.22 2.48
N SER A 263 31.04 -11.04 3.00
CA SER A 263 32.05 -10.04 3.36
C SER A 263 32.92 -10.48 4.56
N THR A 264 32.35 -11.18 5.56
CA THR A 264 33.09 -11.70 6.70
C THR A 264 34.13 -12.72 6.28
N VAL A 265 33.85 -13.55 5.29
CA VAL A 265 34.81 -14.51 4.74
C VAL A 265 35.96 -13.81 4.02
N VAL A 266 35.68 -12.77 3.24
CA VAL A 266 36.72 -11.99 2.53
C VAL A 266 37.61 -11.24 3.50
N VAL A 267 37.05 -10.55 4.49
CA VAL A 267 37.82 -9.82 5.52
C VAL A 267 38.73 -10.77 6.32
N ARG A 268 38.26 -11.98 6.62
CA ARG A 268 39.05 -12.96 7.32
C ARG A 268 40.26 -13.43 6.50
N LEU A 269 40.09 -13.66 5.20
CA LEU A 269 41.19 -14.08 4.34
C LEU A 269 42.27 -13.00 4.25
N GLU A 270 41.89 -11.73 4.18
CA GLU A 270 42.85 -10.62 4.15
C GLU A 270 43.53 -10.39 5.52
N VAL A 271 42.74 -10.38 6.60
CA VAL A 271 43.32 -10.22 7.96
C VAL A 271 44.25 -11.39 8.33
N GLY A 272 43.90 -12.60 7.94
CA GLY A 272 44.78 -13.76 8.14
C GLY A 272 46.12 -13.64 7.42
N ILE A 273 46.12 -13.10 6.19
CA ILE A 273 47.36 -12.85 5.43
C ILE A 273 48.15 -11.69 6.03
N THR A 274 47.45 -10.65 6.55
CA THR A 274 48.08 -9.45 7.15
C THR A 274 48.60 -9.73 8.55
N GLU A 275 47.93 -10.59 9.36
CA GLU A 275 48.41 -10.95 10.69
C GLU A 275 49.74 -11.70 10.62
N ASP A 276 49.89 -12.59 9.64
CA ASP A 276 51.15 -13.30 9.40
C ASP A 276 52.27 -12.39 8.85
N ALA A 277 51.88 -11.31 8.15
CA ALA A 277 52.80 -10.27 7.70
C ALA A 277 53.17 -9.28 8.84
N LEU A 278 52.22 -8.91 9.67
CA LEU A 278 52.41 -8.03 10.83
C LEU A 278 53.24 -8.72 11.91
N SER A 279 53.06 -10.00 12.18
CA SER A 279 53.85 -10.74 13.17
C SER A 279 55.34 -10.88 12.77
N ARG A 280 55.66 -10.79 11.48
CA ARG A 280 57.02 -10.76 10.97
C ARG A 280 57.65 -9.37 10.97
N SER A 281 56.86 -8.30 10.92
CA SER A 281 57.37 -6.92 10.93
C SER A 281 57.38 -6.26 12.31
N CYS A 282 56.70 -6.83 13.32
CA CYS A 282 56.68 -6.31 14.69
C CYS A 282 57.97 -6.62 15.51
N VAL A 283 59.01 -7.21 14.90
CA VAL A 283 60.31 -7.45 15.57
C VAL A 283 61.28 -6.26 15.44
N ALA A 284 60.93 -5.20 14.70
CA ALA A 284 61.78 -4.02 14.57
C ALA A 284 60.97 -2.73 14.82
N GLY A 285 61.13 -2.24 16.04
CA GLY A 285 60.79 -0.92 16.60
C GLY A 285 60.30 0.20 15.72
N ASP A 286 59.47 1.04 16.40
CA ASP A 286 58.88 2.34 16.06
C ASP A 286 57.49 2.28 15.44
N PHE A 287 56.53 2.43 16.36
CA PHE A 287 55.11 2.58 16.05
C PHE A 287 54.75 4.04 15.78
N GLU A 288 54.93 4.51 14.54
CA GLU A 288 54.23 5.66 13.96
C GLU A 288 54.11 5.49 12.44
N GLN A 289 53.51 4.41 11.98
CA GLN A 289 53.05 4.34 10.59
C GLN A 289 51.58 3.93 10.58
N THR A 290 50.75 4.90 10.20
CA THR A 290 49.37 4.65 9.80
C THR A 290 49.40 3.75 8.59
N VAL A 291 49.11 2.44 8.80
CA VAL A 291 48.98 1.50 7.70
C VAL A 291 47.59 1.71 7.10
N SER A 292 47.53 2.45 6.02
CA SER A 292 46.33 2.46 5.16
C SER A 292 46.28 1.16 4.41
N VAL A 293 45.38 0.26 4.84
CA VAL A 293 45.06 -0.96 4.10
C VAL A 293 44.03 -0.56 3.03
N PRO A 294 44.36 -0.67 1.73
CA PRO A 294 43.34 -0.50 0.73
C PRO A 294 42.30 -1.61 0.84
N LEU A 295 41.11 -1.29 1.28
CA LEU A 295 39.98 -2.20 1.32
C LEU A 295 39.36 -2.26 -0.07
N GLU A 296 39.87 -3.17 -0.93
CA GLU A 296 39.16 -3.46 -2.19
C GLU A 296 37.97 -4.35 -1.87
N VAL A 297 36.81 -3.73 -1.68
CA VAL A 297 35.53 -4.45 -1.64
C VAL A 297 35.04 -4.62 -3.06
N GLY A 298 35.40 -5.72 -3.69
CA GLY A 298 34.87 -6.10 -5.00
C GLY A 298 33.41 -6.56 -4.87
N LEU A 299 32.47 -5.65 -5.01
CA LEU A 299 31.08 -5.96 -5.26
C LEU A 299 30.86 -5.91 -6.77
N ASP A 300 30.75 -7.08 -7.40
CA ASP A 300 30.33 -7.25 -8.81
C ASP A 300 30.97 -6.25 -9.82
N GLY A 301 32.29 -6.13 -9.83
CA GLY A 301 32.99 -5.31 -10.82
C GLY A 301 32.84 -3.79 -10.65
N ARG A 302 32.36 -3.30 -9.53
CA ARG A 302 32.38 -1.88 -9.16
C ARG A 302 33.47 -1.57 -8.16
N GLU A 303 34.46 -0.85 -8.61
CA GLU A 303 35.54 -0.30 -7.82
C GLU A 303 34.99 0.76 -6.84
N VAL A 304 35.00 0.48 -5.54
CA VAL A 304 34.64 1.46 -4.52
C VAL A 304 35.92 2.18 -4.13
N VAL A 305 36.16 3.34 -4.68
CA VAL A 305 37.26 4.23 -4.26
C VAL A 305 36.84 4.86 -2.93
N VAL A 306 37.44 4.42 -1.82
CA VAL A 306 37.33 5.13 -0.55
C VAL A 306 38.27 6.32 -0.62
N ALA A 307 37.73 7.54 -0.64
CA ALA A 307 38.49 8.76 -0.59
C ALA A 307 39.23 8.84 0.76
N GLU A 308 40.53 9.07 0.72
CA GLU A 308 41.33 9.41 1.90
C GLU A 308 40.83 10.69 2.58
N PRO A 309 40.97 10.78 3.92
CA PRO A 309 40.58 11.98 4.67
C PRO A 309 41.47 13.18 4.38
#